data_d070792f02138441ddb5eb4e3094cb82
#
_entry.id   d070792f02138441ddb5eb4e3094cb82
#
_cell.length_a   1.000
_cell.length_b   1.000
_cell.length_c   1.000
_cell.angle_alpha   90.00
_cell.angle_beta   90.00
_cell.angle_gamma   90.00
#
_symmetry.space_group_name_H-M   'P 1'
#
loop_
_entity.id
_entity.type
_entity.pdbx_description
1 polymer ?
#
loop_
_entity_poly.entity_id
_entity_poly.type
_entity_poly.pdbx_seq_one_letter_code
_entity_poly.pdbx_strand_id
1 'polypeptide(L)'
;MSSANDKKAKGTKKNILLLAITRMGDMLQASPTIAGLKRENPQAKLTILVDREFAPICRGIPGIDEIYEIDLAFVCRCLHRDQDGVVDAFEYMEQVVDELKARNFDFCLNMASAGYTAILMKLLEIPDCSGWIADEEGNRLIHSPWSMLFAAFVYHSN
;
A
#
# COMPACT_ATOMS: atom_id res chain seq x y z
N MET A 1 -10.08 37.02 -0.35
CA MET A 1 -10.07 36.77 -1.80
C MET A 1 -8.63 36.57 -2.24
N SER A 2 -8.22 35.36 -2.43
CA SER A 2 -7.24 34.94 -3.44
C SER A 2 -7.15 33.43 -3.35
N SER A 3 -7.96 32.77 -4.13
CA SER A 3 -7.87 31.34 -4.41
C SER A 3 -6.75 31.16 -5.42
N ALA A 4 -5.55 30.96 -4.96
CA ALA A 4 -4.44 30.53 -5.79
C ALA A 4 -4.41 29.01 -5.76
N ASN A 5 -4.96 28.49 -6.71
CA ASN A 5 -4.86 27.34 -7.59
C ASN A 5 -3.45 26.70 -7.53
N ASP A 6 -3.13 25.96 -6.47
CA ASP A 6 -2.01 25.02 -6.47
C ASP A 6 -2.41 23.72 -7.20
N LYS A 7 -2.68 23.88 -8.51
CA LYS A 7 -2.50 22.80 -9.47
C LYS A 7 -1.00 22.63 -9.67
N LYS A 8 -0.32 22.08 -8.67
CA LYS A 8 0.98 21.45 -8.88
C LYS A 8 0.80 20.49 -10.06
N ALA A 9 1.49 20.75 -11.17
CA ALA A 9 1.45 19.87 -12.33
C ALA A 9 1.78 18.45 -11.83
N LYS A 10 0.77 17.60 -11.78
CA LYS A 10 0.92 16.22 -11.32
C LYS A 10 1.73 15.51 -12.40
N GLY A 11 3.05 15.43 -12.21
CA GLY A 11 3.92 14.70 -13.12
C GLY A 11 3.38 13.28 -13.31
N THR A 12 3.47 12.76 -14.51
CA THR A 12 3.04 11.38 -14.81
C THR A 12 3.86 10.41 -13.95
N LYS A 13 3.20 9.61 -13.12
CA LYS A 13 3.86 8.59 -12.30
C LYS A 13 4.32 7.46 -13.21
N LYS A 14 5.54 6.93 -12.95
CA LYS A 14 6.14 5.84 -13.72
C LYS A 14 6.02 4.50 -13.01
N ASN A 15 6.29 4.49 -11.70
CA ASN A 15 6.21 3.30 -10.85
C ASN A 15 5.22 3.56 -9.71
N ILE A 16 4.17 2.78 -9.66
CA ILE A 16 3.11 2.91 -8.64
C ILE A 16 3.08 1.65 -7.79
N LEU A 17 3.10 1.81 -6.47
CA LEU A 17 2.83 0.74 -5.52
C LEU A 17 1.41 0.84 -5.00
N LEU A 18 0.65 -0.23 -5.09
CA LEU A 18 -0.64 -0.39 -4.44
C LEU A 18 -0.50 -1.38 -3.28
N LEU A 19 -0.67 -0.91 -2.05
CA LEU A 19 -0.75 -1.78 -0.88
C LEU A 19 -2.19 -2.25 -0.67
N ALA A 20 -2.38 -3.56 -0.78
CA ALA A 20 -3.68 -4.17 -0.63
C ALA A 20 -3.54 -5.55 0.06
N ILE A 21 -2.92 -5.57 1.25
CA ILE A 21 -2.46 -6.79 1.96
C ILE A 21 -3.57 -7.41 2.82
N THR A 22 -4.87 -7.24 2.55
CA THR A 22 -5.79 -7.57 3.61
C THR A 22 -6.70 -8.77 3.34
N ARG A 23 -7.58 -8.71 2.39
CA ARG A 23 -8.60 -9.74 2.18
C ARG A 23 -8.94 -9.87 0.71
N MET A 24 -9.41 -11.07 0.32
CA MET A 24 -9.83 -11.35 -1.05
C MET A 24 -10.87 -10.36 -1.58
N GLY A 25 -11.87 -10.00 -0.77
CA GLY A 25 -12.91 -9.03 -1.15
C GLY A 25 -12.34 -7.64 -1.42
N ASP A 26 -11.36 -7.21 -0.64
CA ASP A 26 -10.70 -5.92 -0.78
C ASP A 26 -9.92 -5.83 -2.10
N MET A 27 -9.33 -6.95 -2.55
CA MET A 27 -8.65 -7.03 -3.85
C MET A 27 -9.61 -6.78 -5.00
N LEU A 28 -10.78 -7.39 -4.99
CA LEU A 28 -11.79 -7.20 -6.02
C LEU A 28 -12.35 -5.77 -5.99
N GLN A 29 -12.55 -5.22 -4.79
CA GLN A 29 -12.99 -3.83 -4.61
C GLN A 29 -11.93 -2.81 -5.04
N ALA A 30 -10.65 -3.18 -5.10
CA ALA A 30 -9.58 -2.33 -5.61
C ALA A 30 -9.62 -2.15 -7.14
N SER A 31 -10.35 -2.99 -7.88
CA SER A 31 -10.37 -2.97 -9.36
C SER A 31 -10.73 -1.60 -9.96
N PRO A 32 -11.74 -0.83 -9.48
CA PRO A 32 -11.99 0.52 -9.98
C PRO A 32 -10.84 1.49 -9.73
N THR A 33 -10.17 1.37 -8.59
CA THR A 33 -9.00 2.18 -8.25
C THR A 33 -7.82 1.88 -9.17
N ILE A 34 -7.57 0.60 -9.44
CA ILE A 34 -6.54 0.14 -10.39
C ILE A 34 -6.82 0.70 -11.79
N ALA A 35 -8.08 0.57 -12.26
CA ALA A 35 -8.48 1.13 -13.55
C ALA A 35 -8.32 2.65 -13.61
N GLY A 36 -8.63 3.35 -12.52
CA GLY A 36 -8.44 4.80 -12.39
C GLY A 36 -6.96 5.20 -12.47
N LEU A 37 -6.09 4.53 -11.71
CA LEU A 37 -4.64 4.76 -11.71
C LEU A 37 -4.04 4.54 -13.10
N LYS A 38 -4.41 3.48 -13.78
CA LYS A 38 -3.94 3.18 -15.15
C LYS A 38 -4.48 4.16 -16.17
N ARG A 39 -5.72 4.64 -16.04
CA ARG A 39 -6.27 5.67 -16.92
C ARG A 39 -5.55 7.01 -16.77
N GLU A 40 -5.21 7.42 -15.56
CA GLU A 40 -4.48 8.66 -15.30
C GLU A 40 -3.00 8.54 -15.63
N ASN A 41 -2.43 7.34 -15.53
CA ASN A 41 -1.02 7.07 -15.76
C ASN A 41 -0.86 5.84 -16.68
N PRO A 42 -1.20 5.94 -18.00
CA PRO A 42 -1.28 4.77 -18.89
C PRO A 42 0.05 4.02 -19.06
N GLN A 43 1.18 4.73 -18.90
CA GLN A 43 2.52 4.18 -19.06
C GLN A 43 3.16 3.76 -17.73
N ALA A 44 2.47 3.97 -16.61
CA ALA A 44 3.01 3.59 -15.31
C ALA A 44 2.99 2.07 -15.14
N LYS A 45 4.07 1.54 -14.56
CA LYS A 45 4.10 0.18 -14.02
C LYS A 45 3.38 0.18 -12.68
N LEU A 46 2.32 -0.61 -12.58
CA LEU A 46 1.56 -0.80 -11.32
C LEU A 46 1.95 -2.13 -10.69
N THR A 47 2.61 -2.04 -9.54
CA THR A 47 2.91 -3.18 -8.68
C THR A 47 1.91 -3.25 -7.54
N ILE A 48 1.30 -4.41 -7.32
CA ILE A 48 0.48 -4.65 -6.13
C ILE A 48 1.28 -5.44 -5.10
N LEU A 49 1.31 -4.95 -3.85
CA LEU A 49 1.82 -5.71 -2.70
C LEU A 49 0.65 -6.40 -2.01
N VAL A 50 0.69 -7.70 -1.94
CA VAL A 50 -0.40 -8.55 -1.46
C VAL A 50 0.13 -9.72 -0.63
N ASP A 51 -0.65 -10.22 0.33
CA ASP A 51 -0.32 -11.50 0.97
C ASP A 51 -0.31 -12.62 -0.06
N ARG A 52 0.66 -13.51 0.05
CA ARG A 52 0.82 -14.68 -0.83
C ARG A 52 -0.46 -15.48 -1.02
N GLU A 53 -1.29 -15.58 0.02
CA GLU A 53 -2.57 -16.28 -0.02
C GLU A 53 -3.52 -15.69 -1.08
N PHE A 54 -3.47 -14.37 -1.30
CA PHE A 54 -4.40 -13.67 -2.21
C PHE A 54 -3.79 -13.34 -3.58
N ALA A 55 -2.50 -13.60 -3.80
CA ALA A 55 -1.83 -13.34 -5.07
C ALA A 55 -2.51 -13.99 -6.30
N PRO A 56 -3.06 -15.21 -6.22
CA PRO A 56 -3.76 -15.83 -7.36
C PRO A 56 -4.92 -15.00 -7.90
N ILE A 57 -5.64 -14.25 -7.03
CA ILE A 57 -6.78 -13.42 -7.43
C ILE A 57 -6.29 -12.19 -8.19
N CYS A 58 -5.18 -11.60 -7.75
CA CYS A 58 -4.59 -10.43 -8.40
C CYS A 58 -4.19 -10.67 -9.84
N ARG A 59 -3.85 -11.91 -10.20
CA ARG A 59 -3.52 -12.31 -11.59
C ARG A 59 -4.67 -12.13 -12.57
N GLY A 60 -5.90 -12.14 -12.06
CA GLY A 60 -7.11 -11.94 -12.87
C GLY A 60 -7.57 -10.47 -12.95
N ILE A 61 -6.93 -9.54 -12.25
CA ILE A 61 -7.35 -8.14 -12.22
C ILE A 61 -6.60 -7.35 -13.30
N PRO A 62 -7.32 -6.80 -14.30
CA PRO A 62 -6.68 -6.01 -15.35
C PRO A 62 -5.99 -4.76 -14.81
N GLY A 63 -4.83 -4.43 -15.36
CA GLY A 63 -4.07 -3.21 -15.02
C GLY A 63 -3.01 -3.41 -13.95
N ILE A 64 -2.88 -4.59 -13.36
CA ILE A 64 -1.75 -4.97 -12.52
C ILE A 64 -0.63 -5.45 -13.45
N ASP A 65 0.54 -4.81 -13.37
CA ASP A 65 1.71 -5.19 -14.18
C ASP A 65 2.65 -6.13 -13.41
N GLU A 66 2.69 -6.01 -12.08
CA GLU A 66 3.51 -6.87 -11.23
C GLU A 66 2.79 -7.17 -9.91
N ILE A 67 2.95 -8.39 -9.42
CA ILE A 67 2.46 -8.82 -8.11
C ILE A 67 3.69 -9.08 -7.24
N TYR A 68 3.80 -8.36 -6.12
CA TYR A 68 4.77 -8.62 -5.07
C TYR A 68 4.09 -9.36 -3.93
N GLU A 69 4.52 -10.57 -3.68
CA GLU A 69 3.93 -11.47 -2.67
C GLU A 69 4.68 -11.36 -1.35
N ILE A 70 4.01 -11.00 -0.26
CA ILE A 70 4.54 -11.07 1.10
C ILE A 70 3.97 -12.29 1.81
N ASP A 71 4.80 -13.03 2.55
CA ASP A 71 4.36 -14.20 3.34
C ASP A 71 4.13 -13.79 4.80
N LEU A 72 2.95 -13.22 5.09
CA LEU A 72 2.59 -12.85 6.46
C LEU A 72 2.43 -14.08 7.37
N ALA A 73 2.03 -15.20 6.82
CA ALA A 73 1.93 -16.45 7.58
C ALA A 73 3.32 -16.92 8.05
N PHE A 74 4.37 -16.72 7.24
CA PHE A 74 5.76 -16.97 7.68
C PHE A 74 6.13 -16.08 8.85
N VAL A 75 5.90 -14.78 8.75
CA VAL A 75 6.18 -13.81 9.83
C VAL A 75 5.46 -14.23 11.12
N CYS A 76 4.17 -14.53 11.03
CA CYS A 76 3.39 -14.97 12.18
C CYS A 76 3.93 -16.27 12.79
N ARG A 77 4.31 -17.25 11.97
CA ARG A 77 4.93 -18.50 12.48
C ARG A 77 6.25 -18.24 13.19
N CYS A 78 7.09 -17.35 12.66
CA CYS A 78 8.34 -16.95 13.28
C CYS A 78 8.12 -16.32 14.66
N LEU A 79 7.18 -15.38 14.77
CA LEU A 79 6.87 -14.69 16.02
C LEU A 79 6.26 -15.60 17.11
N HIS A 80 5.75 -16.78 16.75
CA HIS A 80 5.27 -17.78 17.71
C HIS A 80 6.33 -18.81 18.12
N ARG A 81 7.54 -18.71 17.56
CA ARG A 81 8.69 -19.51 17.98
C ARG A 81 9.47 -18.80 19.10
N ASP A 82 10.51 -19.46 19.59
CA ASP A 82 11.47 -18.90 20.55
C ASP A 82 12.20 -17.67 20.00
N GLN A 83 13.15 -17.12 20.75
CA GLN A 83 13.86 -15.86 20.44
C GLN A 83 14.45 -15.81 19.04
N ASP A 84 14.92 -16.93 18.49
CA ASP A 84 15.47 -16.99 17.12
C ASP A 84 14.41 -16.69 16.06
N GLY A 85 13.15 -17.01 16.32
CA GLY A 85 12.06 -16.72 15.40
C GLY A 85 11.79 -15.23 15.18
N VAL A 86 12.03 -14.40 16.19
CA VAL A 86 11.91 -12.93 16.05
C VAL A 86 12.97 -12.39 15.09
N VAL A 87 14.19 -12.94 15.14
CA VAL A 87 15.29 -12.57 14.23
C VAL A 87 14.93 -12.94 12.80
N ASP A 88 14.46 -14.18 12.57
CA ASP A 88 14.02 -14.64 11.23
C ASP A 88 12.91 -13.75 10.66
N ALA A 89 11.94 -13.36 11.49
CA ALA A 89 10.86 -12.47 11.07
C ALA A 89 11.38 -11.08 10.69
N PHE A 90 12.32 -10.55 11.45
CA PHE A 90 12.93 -9.26 11.21
C PHE A 90 13.74 -9.26 9.91
N GLU A 91 14.63 -10.23 9.73
CA GLU A 91 15.46 -10.38 8.52
C GLU A 91 14.58 -10.50 7.25
N TYR A 92 13.50 -11.29 7.33
CA TYR A 92 12.56 -11.40 6.23
C TYR A 92 11.90 -10.06 5.89
N MET A 93 11.45 -9.32 6.90
CA MET A 93 10.81 -8.02 6.69
C MET A 93 11.79 -6.96 6.18
N GLU A 94 13.05 -6.99 6.65
CA GLU A 94 14.12 -6.13 6.14
C GLU A 94 14.37 -6.40 4.67
N GLN A 95 14.48 -7.67 4.27
CA GLN A 95 14.58 -8.05 2.85
C GLN A 95 13.40 -7.53 2.02
N VAL A 96 12.17 -7.66 2.50
CA VAL A 96 10.96 -7.15 1.82
C VAL A 96 11.05 -5.63 1.62
N VAL A 97 11.46 -4.89 2.64
CA VAL A 97 11.62 -3.42 2.55
C VAL A 97 12.69 -3.06 1.53
N ASP A 98 13.84 -3.70 1.56
CA ASP A 98 14.97 -3.43 0.66
C ASP A 98 14.59 -3.74 -0.80
N GLU A 99 13.94 -4.86 -1.04
CA GLU A 99 13.47 -5.24 -2.38
C GLU A 99 12.44 -4.27 -2.95
N LEU A 100 11.55 -3.76 -2.09
CA LEU A 100 10.55 -2.76 -2.50
C LEU A 100 11.19 -1.38 -2.73
N LYS A 101 12.13 -0.96 -1.88
CA LYS A 101 12.91 0.29 -2.08
C LYS A 101 13.68 0.28 -3.40
N ALA A 102 14.30 -0.85 -3.74
CA ALA A 102 15.06 -1.00 -4.99
C ALA A 102 14.22 -0.78 -6.27
N ARG A 103 12.89 -0.88 -6.19
CA ARG A 103 12.00 -0.63 -7.31
C ARG A 103 11.75 0.85 -7.60
N ASN A 104 12.15 1.76 -6.70
CA ASN A 104 12.06 3.21 -6.86
C ASN A 104 10.64 3.68 -7.23
N PHE A 105 9.67 3.40 -6.39
CA PHE A 105 8.30 3.85 -6.59
C PHE A 105 8.17 5.36 -6.49
N ASP A 106 7.41 5.97 -7.41
CA ASP A 106 7.10 7.41 -7.42
C ASP A 106 5.87 7.75 -6.57
N PHE A 107 5.01 6.75 -6.39
CA PHE A 107 3.74 6.92 -5.68
C PHE A 107 3.33 5.61 -5.01
N CYS A 108 2.78 5.72 -3.80
CA CYS A 108 2.14 4.60 -3.11
C CYS A 108 0.71 4.95 -2.69
N LEU A 109 -0.21 4.02 -2.95
CA LEU A 109 -1.56 4.06 -2.41
C LEU A 109 -1.75 2.91 -1.43
N ASN A 110 -1.91 3.23 -0.14
CA ASN A 110 -2.20 2.23 0.88
C ASN A 110 -3.71 2.14 1.13
N MET A 111 -4.33 1.08 0.63
CA MET A 111 -5.74 0.78 0.85
C MET A 111 -5.98 -0.06 2.11
N ALA A 112 -4.93 -0.63 2.68
CA ALA A 112 -5.02 -1.49 3.86
C ALA A 112 -5.06 -0.65 5.14
N SER A 113 -6.05 -0.88 5.99
CA SER A 113 -6.24 -0.15 7.24
C SER A 113 -5.44 -0.71 8.43
N ALA A 114 -4.65 -1.75 8.24
CA ALA A 114 -3.82 -2.34 9.30
C ALA A 114 -2.66 -1.41 9.70
N GLY A 115 -2.33 -1.35 10.99
CA GLY A 115 -1.26 -0.47 11.49
C GLY A 115 0.10 -0.77 10.86
N TYR A 116 0.44 -2.04 10.70
CA TYR A 116 1.73 -2.44 10.11
C TYR A 116 1.90 -1.98 8.65
N THR A 117 0.82 -1.84 7.88
CA THR A 117 0.92 -1.36 6.50
C THR A 117 1.26 0.14 6.44
N ALA A 118 0.74 0.93 7.38
CA ALA A 118 1.09 2.34 7.51
C ALA A 118 2.56 2.53 7.92
N ILE A 119 3.08 1.68 8.81
CA ILE A 119 4.48 1.67 9.20
C ILE A 119 5.36 1.22 8.04
N LEU A 120 4.95 0.19 7.29
CA LEU A 120 5.66 -0.25 6.09
C LEU A 120 5.81 0.89 5.08
N MET A 121 4.76 1.68 4.84
CA MET A 121 4.85 2.86 3.97
C MET A 121 5.90 3.87 4.45
N LYS A 122 5.97 4.11 5.76
CA LYS A 122 6.99 4.98 6.34
C LYS A 122 8.40 4.45 6.08
N LEU A 123 8.61 3.14 6.26
CA LEU A 123 9.89 2.48 5.99
C LEU A 123 10.30 2.53 4.52
N LEU A 124 9.34 2.49 3.60
CA LEU A 124 9.62 2.55 2.16
C LEU A 124 10.05 3.93 1.66
N GLU A 125 9.83 5.00 2.42
CA GLU A 125 10.25 6.38 2.10
C GLU A 125 9.82 6.86 0.71
N ILE A 126 8.65 6.39 0.25
CA ILE A 126 8.13 6.78 -1.06
C ILE A 126 7.69 8.26 -1.02
N PRO A 127 8.14 9.11 -1.97
CA PRO A 127 8.01 10.56 -1.86
C PRO A 127 6.55 11.06 -1.93
N ASP A 128 5.66 10.30 -2.57
CA ASP A 128 4.24 10.67 -2.68
C ASP A 128 3.38 9.48 -2.26
N CYS A 129 2.57 9.69 -1.25
CA CYS A 129 1.75 8.65 -0.64
C CYS A 129 0.31 9.10 -0.48
N SER A 130 -0.63 8.15 -0.50
CA SER A 130 -2.03 8.39 -0.17
C SER A 130 -2.63 7.18 0.55
N GLY A 131 -3.77 7.39 1.23
CA GLY A 131 -4.43 6.38 2.03
C GLY A 131 -3.93 6.36 3.48
N TRP A 132 -3.74 5.18 4.05
CA TRP A 132 -3.27 5.02 5.43
C TRP A 132 -1.76 5.17 5.52
N ILE A 133 -1.30 6.14 6.33
CA ILE A 133 0.12 6.40 6.60
C ILE A 133 0.38 6.38 8.11
N ALA A 134 1.64 6.39 8.52
CA ALA A 134 2.05 6.56 9.92
C ALA A 134 2.66 7.94 10.14
N ASP A 135 2.34 8.57 11.29
CA ASP A 135 3.00 9.79 11.76
C ASP A 135 4.39 9.48 12.35
N GLU A 136 5.03 10.48 12.97
CA GLU A 136 6.36 10.31 13.56
C GLU A 136 6.35 9.37 14.77
N GLU A 137 5.24 9.33 15.51
CA GLU A 137 5.04 8.46 16.66
C GLU A 137 4.57 7.05 16.26
N GLY A 138 4.31 6.80 14.97
CA GLY A 138 3.82 5.51 14.47
C GLY A 138 2.30 5.36 14.55
N ASN A 139 1.56 6.42 14.88
CA ASN A 139 0.11 6.38 14.86
C ASN A 139 -0.41 6.40 13.43
N ARG A 140 -1.49 5.69 13.21
CA ARG A 140 -2.12 5.56 11.90
C ARG A 140 -3.00 6.78 11.58
N LEU A 141 -2.75 7.39 10.42
CA LEU A 141 -3.56 8.48 9.90
C LEU A 141 -4.05 8.17 8.47
N ILE A 142 -5.02 8.97 8.01
CA ILE A 142 -5.45 8.95 6.60
C ILE A 142 -4.93 10.23 5.93
N HIS A 143 -4.05 10.07 4.95
CA HIS A 143 -3.43 11.17 4.22
C HIS A 143 -4.23 11.55 2.97
N SER A 144 -5.45 12.01 3.15
CA SER A 144 -6.28 12.61 2.09
C SER A 144 -7.59 13.11 2.71
N PRO A 145 -8.00 14.37 2.52
CA PRO A 145 -9.29 14.86 2.99
C PRO A 145 -10.48 14.07 2.45
N TRP A 146 -10.41 13.62 1.20
CA TRP A 146 -11.44 12.78 0.61
C TRP A 146 -11.53 11.40 1.26
N SER A 147 -10.38 10.76 1.49
CA SER A 147 -10.35 9.47 2.19
C SER A 147 -10.82 9.61 3.64
N MET A 148 -10.47 10.71 4.32
CA MET A 148 -10.96 11.03 5.66
C MET A 148 -12.48 11.20 5.68
N LEU A 149 -13.06 11.92 4.70
CA LEU A 149 -14.49 12.10 4.61
C LEU A 149 -15.22 10.75 4.44
N PHE A 150 -14.75 9.91 3.51
CA PHE A 150 -15.36 8.59 3.30
C PHE A 150 -15.16 7.65 4.49
N ALA A 151 -14.00 7.65 5.13
CA ALA A 151 -13.77 6.89 6.35
C ALA A 151 -14.73 7.33 7.48
N ALA A 152 -14.98 8.63 7.62
CA ALA A 152 -15.92 9.14 8.62
C ALA A 152 -17.33 8.59 8.39
N PHE A 153 -17.80 8.50 7.15
CA PHE A 153 -19.11 7.90 6.86
C PHE A 153 -19.16 6.41 7.23
N VAL A 154 -18.10 5.66 6.98
CA VAL A 154 -18.05 4.22 7.32
C VAL A 154 -18.02 3.99 8.83
N TYR A 155 -17.25 4.80 9.57
CA TYR A 155 -17.08 4.63 11.01
C TYR A 155 -18.18 5.29 11.87
N HIS A 156 -18.95 6.23 11.33
CA HIS A 156 -20.02 6.93 12.06
C HIS A 156 -21.43 6.51 11.64
N SER A 157 -21.56 5.57 10.72
CA SER A 157 -22.87 5.05 10.28
C SER A 157 -23.37 3.85 11.10
N ASN A 158 -22.73 3.55 12.24
CA ASN A 158 -23.16 2.49 13.19
C ASN A 158 -23.66 3.09 14.48
#